data_fcff879bae12b3e9b25078d113d3375e
#
_entry.id   fcff879bae12b3e9b25078d113d3375e
#
_cell.length_a   1.000
_cell.length_b   1.000
_cell.length_c   1.000
_cell.angle_alpha   90.00
_cell.angle_beta   90.00
_cell.angle_gamma   90.00
#
_symmetry.space_group_name_H-M   'P 1'
#
loop_
_entity.id
_entity.type
_entity.pdbx_description
1 polymer ?
#
loop_
_entity_poly.entity_id
_entity_poly.type
_entity_poly.pdbx_seq_one_letter_code
_entity_poly.pdbx_strand_id
1 'polypeptide(L)'
;LTAQPGTEAAYSNLAYDLLADALEKAGNRPYTELFRHYVTQPAGMKDTTYNPSAAQCKRLMVGFKPSDCYSTLAAIGSGGVYSTPADMQKWMQRFLSSGNTQRKATATKEQTIYFKRGHLNEIKGMDVAGEADGLGLGWVYLAPVGDIPAIYQKTGGGGGFNTYMAMIPEK
;
A
#
# COMPACT_ATOMS: atom_id res chain seq x y z
N LEU A 1 -13.78 -17.00 11.18
CA LEU A 1 -14.40 -15.78 10.65
C LEU A 1 -15.48 -15.33 11.63
N THR A 2 -15.47 -14.06 11.99
CA THR A 2 -16.45 -13.45 12.91
C THR A 2 -17.68 -12.91 12.17
N ALA A 3 -17.57 -12.72 10.85
CA ALA A 3 -18.62 -12.23 9.97
C ALA A 3 -18.69 -13.07 8.67
N GLN A 4 -19.82 -12.99 8.00
CA GLN A 4 -19.95 -13.59 6.66
C GLN A 4 -19.08 -12.82 5.66
N PRO A 5 -18.42 -13.50 4.70
CA PRO A 5 -17.65 -12.83 3.66
C PRO A 5 -18.49 -11.79 2.90
N GLY A 6 -17.91 -10.60 2.70
CA GLY A 6 -18.57 -9.51 1.99
C GLY A 6 -19.50 -8.64 2.83
N THR A 7 -19.71 -8.94 4.12
CA THR A 7 -20.61 -8.15 4.98
C THR A 7 -19.91 -7.13 5.87
N GLU A 8 -18.63 -7.34 6.17
CA GLU A 8 -17.81 -6.44 6.97
C GLU A 8 -16.42 -6.29 6.36
N ALA A 9 -15.78 -5.16 6.61
CA ALA A 9 -14.37 -4.95 6.32
C ALA A 9 -13.60 -4.67 7.62
N ALA A 10 -12.48 -5.36 7.80
CA ALA A 10 -11.61 -5.16 8.95
C ALA A 10 -10.15 -5.07 8.52
N TYR A 11 -9.44 -4.05 9.01
CA TYR A 11 -8.00 -3.94 8.81
C TYR A 11 -7.26 -5.09 9.49
N SER A 12 -6.38 -5.77 8.77
CA SER A 12 -5.64 -6.91 9.32
C SER A 12 -4.25 -7.04 8.69
N ASN A 13 -3.21 -6.82 9.48
CA ASN A 13 -1.83 -7.09 9.07
C ASN A 13 -1.65 -8.59 8.77
N LEU A 14 -2.18 -9.46 9.62
CA LEU A 14 -2.10 -10.92 9.43
C LEU A 14 -2.69 -11.35 8.07
N ALA A 15 -3.81 -10.76 7.64
CA ALA A 15 -4.41 -11.10 6.35
C ALA A 15 -3.48 -10.76 5.18
N TYR A 16 -2.76 -9.64 5.26
CA TYR A 16 -1.76 -9.27 4.25
C TYR A 16 -0.52 -10.15 4.29
N ASP A 17 -0.07 -10.59 5.47
CA ASP A 17 1.05 -11.53 5.59
C ASP A 17 0.68 -12.91 5.01
N LEU A 18 -0.54 -13.40 5.26
CA LEU A 18 -1.06 -14.62 4.63
C LEU A 18 -1.23 -14.45 3.10
N LEU A 19 -1.62 -13.27 2.62
CA LEU A 19 -1.68 -12.97 1.19
C LEU A 19 -0.29 -13.03 0.55
N ALA A 20 0.75 -12.50 1.22
CA ALA A 20 2.12 -12.59 0.74
C ALA A 20 2.58 -14.04 0.62
N ASP A 21 2.31 -14.89 1.63
CA ASP A 21 2.60 -16.34 1.58
C ASP A 21 1.86 -17.03 0.43
N ALA A 22 0.58 -16.70 0.22
CA ALA A 22 -0.18 -17.24 -0.90
C ALA A 22 0.39 -16.83 -2.27
N LEU A 23 0.86 -15.58 -2.39
CA LEU A 23 1.51 -15.09 -3.60
C LEU A 23 2.86 -15.77 -3.86
N GLU A 24 3.66 -16.03 -2.82
CA GLU A 24 4.88 -16.82 -2.94
C GLU A 24 4.62 -18.20 -3.51
N LYS A 25 3.62 -18.91 -2.97
CA LYS A 25 3.21 -20.23 -3.44
C LYS A 25 2.70 -20.21 -4.88
N ALA A 26 1.85 -19.24 -5.21
CA ALA A 26 1.30 -19.10 -6.55
C ALA A 26 2.37 -18.73 -7.59
N GLY A 27 3.33 -17.87 -7.21
CA GLY A 27 4.42 -17.42 -8.06
C GLY A 27 5.62 -18.35 -8.08
N ASN A 28 5.67 -19.35 -7.20
CA ASN A 28 6.81 -20.24 -6.96
C ASN A 28 8.14 -19.48 -6.81
N ARG A 29 8.11 -18.38 -6.09
CA ARG A 29 9.25 -17.47 -5.82
C ARG A 29 9.04 -16.75 -4.50
N PRO A 30 10.12 -16.36 -3.79
CA PRO A 30 10.02 -15.51 -2.61
C PRO A 30 9.29 -14.19 -2.91
N TYR A 31 8.48 -13.71 -1.98
CA TYR A 31 7.72 -12.48 -2.14
C TYR A 31 8.61 -11.27 -2.47
N THR A 32 9.81 -11.20 -1.91
CA THR A 32 10.80 -10.16 -2.24
C THR A 32 11.18 -10.14 -3.72
N GLU A 33 11.28 -11.32 -4.36
CA GLU A 33 11.53 -11.42 -5.79
C GLU A 33 10.31 -11.02 -6.62
N LEU A 34 9.12 -11.43 -6.19
CA LEU A 34 7.85 -11.00 -6.82
C LEU A 34 7.70 -9.47 -6.71
N PHE A 35 7.93 -8.92 -5.53
CA PHE A 35 7.90 -7.48 -5.29
C PHE A 35 8.91 -6.73 -6.16
N ARG A 36 10.15 -7.22 -6.22
CA ARG A 36 11.17 -6.63 -7.08
C ARG A 36 10.77 -6.70 -8.56
N HIS A 37 10.31 -7.84 -9.02
CA HIS A 37 9.99 -8.08 -10.43
C HIS A 37 8.77 -7.29 -10.92
N TYR A 38 7.70 -7.27 -10.12
CA TYR A 38 6.43 -6.66 -10.53
C TYR A 38 6.25 -5.21 -10.06
N VAL A 39 6.99 -4.77 -9.03
CA VAL A 39 6.80 -3.46 -8.43
C VAL A 39 8.03 -2.57 -8.60
N THR A 40 9.13 -2.88 -7.92
CA THR A 40 10.23 -1.91 -7.81
C THR A 40 11.06 -1.79 -9.09
N GLN A 41 11.35 -2.88 -9.78
CA GLN A 41 12.13 -2.87 -11.01
C GLN A 41 11.41 -2.14 -12.15
N PRO A 42 10.13 -2.44 -12.48
CA PRO A 42 9.41 -1.73 -13.53
C PRO A 42 9.19 -0.24 -13.24
N ALA A 43 9.12 0.15 -11.96
CA ALA A 43 8.99 1.53 -11.53
C ALA A 43 10.33 2.26 -11.38
N GLY A 44 11.47 1.57 -11.49
CA GLY A 44 12.79 2.14 -11.28
C GLY A 44 13.06 2.56 -9.83
N MET A 45 12.44 1.89 -8.87
CA MET A 45 12.55 2.15 -7.41
C MET A 45 13.78 1.43 -6.86
N LYS A 46 14.92 2.08 -6.91
CA LYS A 46 16.23 1.45 -6.60
C LYS A 46 16.53 1.36 -5.11
N ASP A 47 15.90 2.21 -4.30
CA ASP A 47 16.10 2.30 -2.86
C ASP A 47 14.91 1.76 -2.05
N THR A 48 14.05 0.97 -2.68
CA THR A 48 12.88 0.36 -2.02
C THR A 48 13.12 -1.13 -1.76
N THR A 49 13.14 -1.52 -0.48
CA THR A 49 13.55 -2.87 -0.07
C THR A 49 13.00 -3.26 1.30
N TYR A 50 12.89 -4.57 1.54
CA TYR A 50 12.64 -5.18 2.86
C TYR A 50 13.95 -5.53 3.60
N ASN A 51 15.07 -5.54 2.89
CA ASN A 51 16.37 -5.91 3.46
C ASN A 51 17.40 -4.84 3.07
N PRO A 52 17.46 -3.73 3.82
CA PRO A 52 18.34 -2.61 3.49
C PRO A 52 19.82 -2.98 3.66
N SER A 53 20.64 -2.53 2.72
CA SER A 53 22.10 -2.63 2.81
C SER A 53 22.65 -1.67 3.88
N ALA A 54 23.89 -1.89 4.32
CA ALA A 54 24.58 -0.98 5.23
C ALA A 54 24.66 0.46 4.70
N ALA A 55 24.78 0.64 3.38
CA ALA A 55 24.78 1.96 2.76
C ALA A 55 23.40 2.63 2.81
N GLN A 56 22.33 1.87 2.66
CA GLN A 56 20.95 2.37 2.81
C GLN A 56 20.65 2.69 4.28
N CYS A 57 21.07 1.85 5.22
CA CYS A 57 20.92 2.11 6.66
C CYS A 57 21.58 3.40 7.10
N LYS A 58 22.76 3.74 6.56
CA LYS A 58 23.44 5.02 6.86
C LYS A 58 22.64 6.26 6.43
N ARG A 59 21.70 6.10 5.52
CA ARG A 59 20.82 7.18 5.02
C ARG A 59 19.43 7.18 5.65
N LEU A 60 19.17 6.26 6.58
CA LEU A 60 17.89 6.18 7.25
C LEU A 60 17.65 7.46 8.05
N MET A 61 16.50 8.07 7.82
CA MET A 61 16.07 9.23 8.62
C MET A 61 15.80 8.79 10.06
N VAL A 62 16.02 9.70 11.01
CA VAL A 62 15.60 9.49 12.39
C VAL A 62 14.11 9.75 12.48
N GLY A 63 13.34 8.74 12.90
CA GLY A 63 11.91 8.87 13.16
C GLY A 63 11.62 9.58 14.48
N PHE A 64 10.34 9.70 14.83
CA PHE A 64 9.94 10.27 16.13
C PHE A 64 10.32 9.37 17.34
N LYS A 65 10.69 8.13 17.08
CA LYS A 65 11.35 7.22 18.01
C LYS A 65 12.57 6.63 17.32
N PRO A 66 13.66 6.38 18.06
CA PRO A 66 14.78 5.64 17.51
C PRO A 66 14.31 4.30 16.95
N SER A 67 14.75 3.96 15.78
CA SER A 67 14.51 2.64 15.19
C SER A 67 15.80 2.13 14.59
N ASP A 68 16.08 0.85 14.84
CA ASP A 68 17.20 0.17 14.23
C ASP A 68 16.89 -0.14 12.76
N CYS A 69 17.92 -0.12 11.93
CA CYS A 69 17.83 -0.56 10.55
C CYS A 69 18.07 -2.06 10.49
N TYR A 70 17.03 -2.83 10.17
CA TYR A 70 17.07 -4.28 10.13
C TYR A 70 16.20 -4.84 8.99
N SER A 71 16.39 -6.12 8.71
CA SER A 71 15.53 -6.83 7.76
C SER A 71 14.11 -6.99 8.31
N THR A 72 13.11 -6.64 7.53
CA THR A 72 11.68 -6.67 7.89
C THR A 72 10.92 -7.84 7.26
N LEU A 73 11.64 -8.89 6.86
CA LEU A 73 11.05 -10.05 6.17
C LEU A 73 9.98 -10.78 6.97
N ALA A 74 9.96 -10.67 8.30
CA ALA A 74 8.96 -11.33 9.15
C ALA A 74 7.55 -10.74 9.02
N ALA A 75 7.38 -9.52 8.51
CA ALA A 75 6.10 -8.84 8.31
C ALA A 75 5.96 -8.33 6.86
N ILE A 76 6.37 -9.16 5.94
CA ILE A 76 6.61 -8.77 4.54
C ILE A 76 5.33 -8.39 3.78
N GLY A 77 4.19 -8.93 4.17
CA GLY A 77 2.90 -8.63 3.52
C GLY A 77 2.25 -7.39 4.06
N SER A 78 2.42 -7.11 5.35
CA SER A 78 1.69 -6.05 6.05
C SER A 78 2.43 -4.72 6.15
N GLY A 79 3.75 -4.70 5.90
CA GLY A 79 4.53 -3.47 6.02
C GLY A 79 6.04 -3.71 6.01
N GLY A 80 6.78 -2.81 6.67
CA GLY A 80 8.21 -2.94 6.86
C GLY A 80 9.08 -2.59 5.64
N VAL A 81 8.52 -2.10 4.56
CA VAL A 81 9.29 -1.69 3.39
C VAL A 81 10.01 -0.37 3.65
N TYR A 82 11.31 -0.34 3.43
CA TYR A 82 12.10 0.88 3.36
C TYR A 82 12.00 1.49 1.98
N SER A 83 11.88 2.79 1.91
CA SER A 83 11.82 3.51 0.64
C SER A 83 12.35 4.94 0.78
N THR A 84 12.36 5.68 -0.31
CA THR A 84 12.69 7.10 -0.36
C THR A 84 11.52 7.90 -0.95
N PRO A 85 11.38 9.20 -0.67
CA PRO A 85 10.39 10.05 -1.31
C PRO A 85 10.46 9.98 -2.84
N ALA A 86 11.66 9.92 -3.41
CA ALA A 86 11.87 9.81 -4.86
C ALA A 86 11.32 8.50 -5.43
N ASP A 87 11.49 7.37 -4.74
CA ASP A 87 10.93 6.10 -5.17
C ASP A 87 9.40 6.07 -4.98
N MET A 88 8.89 6.63 -3.88
CA MET A 88 7.44 6.75 -3.66
C MET A 88 6.78 7.64 -4.70
N GLN A 89 7.44 8.73 -5.14
CA GLN A 89 6.96 9.53 -6.27
C GLN A 89 6.81 8.68 -7.55
N LYS A 90 7.80 7.85 -7.89
CA LYS A 90 7.72 6.95 -9.05
C LYS A 90 6.57 5.95 -8.91
N TRP A 91 6.35 5.43 -7.70
CA TRP A 91 5.22 4.57 -7.40
C TRP A 91 3.89 5.29 -7.64
N MET A 92 3.71 6.48 -7.08
CA MET A 92 2.48 7.27 -7.23
C MET A 92 2.22 7.69 -8.68
N GLN A 93 3.24 8.02 -9.44
CA GLN A 93 3.12 8.40 -10.86
C GLN A 93 2.46 7.32 -11.71
N ARG A 94 2.58 6.04 -11.35
CA ARG A 94 1.93 4.95 -12.11
C ARG A 94 0.40 5.03 -12.08
N PHE A 95 -0.17 5.68 -11.07
CA PHE A 95 -1.63 5.88 -10.93
C PHE A 95 -2.13 7.13 -11.63
N LEU A 96 -1.28 8.13 -11.82
CA LEU A 96 -1.63 9.45 -12.33
C LEU A 96 -1.30 9.63 -13.82
N SER A 97 -0.37 8.84 -14.36
CA SER A 97 0.08 9.02 -15.73
C SER A 97 -0.74 8.21 -16.72
N SER A 98 -0.98 8.81 -17.89
CA SER A 98 -1.53 8.17 -19.09
C SER A 98 -0.55 7.19 -19.77
N GLY A 99 0.32 6.54 -18.97
CA GLY A 99 1.35 5.63 -19.44
C GLY A 99 0.85 4.44 -20.23
N ASN A 100 1.74 3.49 -20.48
CA ASN A 100 1.47 2.31 -21.30
C ASN A 100 0.18 1.56 -20.82
N THR A 101 -0.57 1.00 -21.75
CA THR A 101 -1.89 0.36 -21.57
C THR A 101 -1.92 -0.65 -20.42
N GLN A 102 -0.87 -1.45 -20.24
CA GLN A 102 -0.81 -2.46 -19.18
C GLN A 102 -0.70 -1.83 -17.78
N ARG A 103 0.09 -0.76 -17.62
CA ARG A 103 0.20 -0.03 -16.36
C ARG A 103 -1.12 0.63 -15.99
N LYS A 104 -1.78 1.24 -16.98
CA LYS A 104 -3.10 1.83 -16.81
C LYS A 104 -4.14 0.80 -16.38
N ALA A 105 -4.17 -0.37 -16.99
CA ALA A 105 -5.10 -1.44 -16.62
C ALA A 105 -4.90 -1.93 -15.18
N THR A 106 -3.64 -2.06 -14.73
CA THR A 106 -3.33 -2.45 -13.35
C THR A 106 -3.74 -1.35 -12.36
N ALA A 107 -3.38 -0.10 -12.63
CA ALA A 107 -3.76 1.05 -11.80
C ALA A 107 -5.29 1.18 -11.69
N THR A 108 -6.02 0.99 -12.78
CA THR A 108 -7.49 1.00 -12.78
C THR A 108 -8.06 -0.09 -11.88
N LYS A 109 -7.52 -1.32 -11.93
CA LYS A 109 -7.95 -2.40 -11.04
C LYS A 109 -7.68 -2.09 -9.57
N GLU A 110 -6.51 -1.55 -9.26
CA GLU A 110 -6.12 -1.18 -7.90
C GLU A 110 -7.02 -0.06 -7.34
N GLN A 111 -7.49 0.86 -8.17
CA GLN A 111 -8.38 1.96 -7.81
C GLN A 111 -9.87 1.61 -7.90
N THR A 112 -10.23 0.45 -8.45
CA THR A 112 -11.62 0.00 -8.49
C THR A 112 -12.15 -0.13 -7.06
N ILE A 113 -13.32 0.45 -6.80
CA ILE A 113 -14.00 0.33 -5.52
C ILE A 113 -14.77 -0.97 -5.49
N TYR A 114 -14.24 -1.94 -4.77
CA TYR A 114 -14.83 -3.28 -4.63
C TYR A 114 -15.91 -3.32 -3.57
N PHE A 115 -15.76 -2.52 -2.52
CA PHE A 115 -16.72 -2.44 -1.41
C PHE A 115 -17.05 -0.97 -1.15
N LYS A 116 -18.33 -0.67 -1.07
CA LYS A 116 -18.84 0.65 -0.65
C LYS A 116 -19.33 0.56 0.79
N ARG A 117 -19.09 1.60 1.60
CA ARG A 117 -19.52 1.65 3.00
C ARG A 117 -21.00 1.27 3.18
N GLY A 118 -21.90 1.82 2.36
CA GLY A 118 -23.33 1.55 2.45
C GLY A 118 -23.75 0.10 2.15
N HIS A 119 -22.85 -0.75 1.69
CA HIS A 119 -23.09 -2.18 1.46
C HIS A 119 -22.46 -3.07 2.53
N LEU A 120 -21.78 -2.48 3.50
CA LEU A 120 -21.12 -3.20 4.60
C LEU A 120 -21.81 -2.87 5.91
N ASN A 121 -21.94 -3.86 6.79
CA ASN A 121 -22.45 -3.67 8.14
C ASN A 121 -21.48 -2.83 8.98
N GLU A 122 -20.16 -3.02 8.75
CA GLU A 122 -19.12 -2.33 9.51
C GLU A 122 -17.82 -2.22 8.72
N ILE A 123 -17.06 -1.13 8.94
CA ILE A 123 -15.67 -0.96 8.52
C ILE A 123 -14.82 -0.68 9.76
N LYS A 124 -13.88 -1.58 10.06
CA LYS A 124 -13.01 -1.50 11.25
C LYS A 124 -11.59 -1.09 10.87
N GLY A 125 -11.05 -0.07 11.53
CA GLY A 125 -9.64 0.30 11.48
C GLY A 125 -9.18 0.94 10.16
N MET A 126 -10.09 1.44 9.32
CA MET A 126 -9.76 2.06 8.03
C MET A 126 -10.08 3.55 7.95
N ASP A 127 -10.71 4.12 8.97
CA ASP A 127 -11.16 5.51 9.01
C ASP A 127 -10.12 6.49 9.63
N VAL A 128 -8.84 6.11 9.67
CA VAL A 128 -7.77 6.85 10.37
C VAL A 128 -7.54 8.25 9.77
N ALA A 129 -7.69 8.39 8.46
CA ALA A 129 -7.49 9.67 7.75
C ALA A 129 -8.76 10.10 7.00
N GLY A 130 -9.89 9.95 7.62
CA GLY A 130 -11.21 10.24 7.08
C GLY A 130 -12.08 9.00 6.97
N GLU A 131 -13.38 9.19 7.11
CA GLU A 131 -14.37 8.12 7.00
C GLU A 131 -14.35 7.52 5.59
N ALA A 132 -14.07 6.22 5.49
CA ALA A 132 -13.96 5.53 4.21
C ALA A 132 -15.34 5.39 3.55
N ASP A 133 -15.54 5.96 2.38
CA ASP A 133 -16.75 5.74 1.56
C ASP A 133 -16.67 4.43 0.77
N GLY A 134 -15.45 3.94 0.53
CA GLY A 134 -15.22 2.69 -0.17
C GLY A 134 -13.80 2.17 -0.02
N LEU A 135 -13.60 0.94 -0.49
CA LEU A 135 -12.32 0.21 -0.40
C LEU A 135 -11.94 -0.35 -1.77
N GLY A 136 -10.72 -0.05 -2.20
CA GLY A 136 -10.04 -0.63 -3.35
C GLY A 136 -9.04 -1.71 -2.94
N LEU A 137 -8.15 -2.10 -3.84
CA LEU A 137 -7.05 -3.01 -3.52
C LEU A 137 -5.94 -2.25 -2.81
N GLY A 138 -5.99 -2.24 -1.48
CA GLY A 138 -5.04 -1.52 -0.63
C GLY A 138 -5.31 -0.01 -0.48
N TRP A 139 -6.33 0.53 -1.13
CA TRP A 139 -6.69 1.93 -1.07
C TRP A 139 -7.99 2.17 -0.31
N VAL A 140 -8.02 3.22 0.47
CA VAL A 140 -9.22 3.80 1.06
C VAL A 140 -9.70 4.91 0.15
N TYR A 141 -10.95 4.86 -0.24
CA TYR A 141 -11.60 5.86 -1.09
C TYR A 141 -12.44 6.82 -0.24
N LEU A 142 -12.24 8.11 -0.46
CA LEU A 142 -13.06 9.19 0.06
C LEU A 142 -13.83 9.80 -1.13
N ALA A 143 -15.14 9.82 -1.03
CA ALA A 143 -16.02 10.38 -2.07
C ALA A 143 -15.83 11.89 -2.21
N PRO A 144 -16.14 12.47 -3.36
CA PRO A 144 -16.09 13.93 -3.53
C PRO A 144 -17.12 14.62 -2.62
N VAL A 145 -16.72 15.77 -2.06
CA VAL A 145 -17.59 16.60 -1.21
C VAL A 145 -17.49 18.06 -1.67
N GLY A 146 -18.57 18.62 -2.18
CA GLY A 146 -18.56 19.96 -2.77
C GLY A 146 -17.53 20.07 -3.89
N ASP A 147 -16.60 21.02 -3.78
CA ASP A 147 -15.50 21.21 -4.76
C ASP A 147 -14.28 20.32 -4.51
N ILE A 148 -14.30 19.52 -3.44
CA ILE A 148 -13.20 18.59 -3.12
C ILE A 148 -13.41 17.33 -3.96
N PRO A 149 -12.44 16.98 -4.86
CA PRO A 149 -12.54 15.78 -5.68
C PRO A 149 -12.39 14.50 -4.85
N ALA A 150 -12.70 13.36 -5.46
CA ALA A 150 -12.46 12.06 -4.86
C ALA A 150 -10.97 11.85 -4.54
N ILE A 151 -10.69 11.26 -3.40
CA ILE A 151 -9.32 10.99 -2.92
C ILE A 151 -9.16 9.49 -2.66
N TYR A 152 -8.09 8.92 -3.20
CA TYR A 152 -7.59 7.61 -2.79
C TYR A 152 -6.44 7.80 -1.84
N GLN A 153 -6.50 7.18 -0.67
CA GLN A 153 -5.49 7.40 0.36
C GLN A 153 -5.10 6.11 1.09
N LYS A 154 -3.93 6.14 1.71
CA LYS A 154 -3.49 5.11 2.64
C LYS A 154 -2.55 5.71 3.68
N THR A 155 -2.81 5.40 4.93
CA THR A 155 -1.92 5.65 6.07
C THR A 155 -1.02 4.45 6.32
N GLY A 156 0.13 4.70 6.91
CA GLY A 156 1.04 3.68 7.41
C GLY A 156 1.76 4.18 8.66
N GLY A 157 2.15 3.26 9.53
CA GLY A 157 2.92 3.59 10.73
C GLY A 157 3.77 2.40 11.17
N GLY A 158 5.01 2.68 11.56
CA GLY A 158 5.95 1.67 12.06
C GLY A 158 7.37 2.20 12.12
N GLY A 159 8.22 1.57 12.93
CA GLY A 159 9.63 1.93 13.03
C GLY A 159 9.91 3.39 13.42
N GLY A 160 9.00 4.04 14.14
CA GLY A 160 9.13 5.46 14.49
C GLY A 160 8.74 6.44 13.38
N PHE A 161 8.06 5.97 12.33
CA PHE A 161 7.59 6.79 11.21
C PHE A 161 6.07 6.71 11.07
N ASN A 162 5.46 7.80 10.69
CA ASN A 162 4.10 7.84 10.13
C ASN A 162 4.18 8.25 8.66
N THR A 163 3.42 7.59 7.83
CA THR A 163 3.34 7.86 6.40
C THR A 163 1.91 8.10 5.98
N TYR A 164 1.74 8.95 4.99
CA TYR A 164 0.47 9.22 4.37
C TYR A 164 0.67 9.36 2.86
N MET A 165 -0.14 8.66 2.09
CA MET A 165 -0.21 8.80 0.65
C MET A 165 -1.64 9.17 0.27
N ALA A 166 -1.79 10.16 -0.60
CA ALA A 166 -3.07 10.54 -1.17
C ALA A 166 -2.92 10.88 -2.65
N MET A 167 -3.92 10.57 -3.45
CA MET A 167 -3.94 10.90 -4.86
C MET A 167 -5.34 11.25 -5.34
N ILE A 168 -5.39 12.09 -6.37
CA ILE A 168 -6.57 12.49 -7.13
C ILE A 168 -6.33 12.05 -8.57
N PRO A 169 -6.82 10.87 -9.00
CA PRO A 169 -6.46 10.30 -10.30
C PRO A 169 -6.99 11.07 -11.51
N GLU A 170 -8.00 11.92 -11.31
CA GLU A 170 -8.65 12.71 -12.38
C GLU A 170 -7.92 14.03 -12.69
N LYS A 171 -6.74 14.29 -12.07
CA LYS A 171 -5.98 15.52 -12.29
C LYS A 171 -4.59 15.29 -12.84
#